data_3c9152fab5542e37555ff55fd5a1c994
#
_entry.id   3c9152fab5542e37555ff55fd5a1c994
#
_cell.length_a   1.000
_cell.length_b   1.000
_cell.length_c   1.000
_cell.angle_alpha   90.00
_cell.angle_beta   90.00
_cell.angle_gamma   90.00
#
_symmetry.space_group_name_H-M   'P 1'
#
loop_
_entity.id
_entity.type
_entity.pdbx_description
1 polymer ?
#
loop_
_entity_poly.entity_id
_entity_poly.type
_entity_poly.pdbx_seq_one_letter_code
_entity_poly.pdbx_strand_id
1 'polypeptide(L)'
;MIDLHIHTTASSDGQHSAEEIFRMARELKLEAIAFADHNSVGSVEEGLRISPEFGIEFIPCIEINTSYKGFDFHLLGYFIDHRDGGLLGWLKGLETDKRAQIRQRVNRLRQLGFALTAEEVERYCAGREPTGVSYLKALLGREENRKDPRLKAYIDGERSESPYLNFYLDYLAGGKPASVPIRFISTLKAIRLVRSLGGIPILAHPSQVKDERLFDLIKAGLEGLEVYSSYHGEEDERYFKEVCGRHGILVTAGSDFHGREIKPDVRLGELHGASYDLVERLRWAKKAVSGSAPRLLSTRRQP
;
A
#
# COMPACT_ATOMS: atom_id res chain seq x y z
N MET A 1 14.80 -15.10 0.49
CA MET A 1 14.03 -14.01 1.13
C MET A 1 13.09 -13.38 0.10
N ILE A 2 12.01 -12.78 0.55
CA ILE A 2 11.01 -12.13 -0.34
C ILE A 2 10.58 -10.78 0.23
N ASP A 3 10.03 -9.91 -0.63
CA ASP A 3 9.33 -8.70 -0.22
C ASP A 3 8.14 -8.45 -1.17
N LEU A 4 6.93 -8.64 -0.66
CA LEU A 4 5.72 -8.62 -1.49
C LEU A 4 4.92 -7.32 -1.35
N HIS A 5 5.49 -6.28 -0.74
CA HIS A 5 4.85 -4.97 -0.58
C HIS A 5 5.88 -3.85 -0.74
N ILE A 6 6.01 -3.37 -1.96
CA ILE A 6 7.00 -2.35 -2.33
C ILE A 6 6.31 -1.29 -3.20
N HIS A 7 6.57 0.00 -2.91
CA HIS A 7 6.08 1.12 -3.71
C HIS A 7 7.15 1.64 -4.65
N THR A 8 6.73 1.90 -5.89
CA THR A 8 7.58 2.46 -6.94
C THR A 8 7.21 3.92 -7.22
N THR A 9 7.91 4.55 -8.16
CA THR A 9 7.52 5.87 -8.68
C THR A 9 6.16 5.87 -9.39
N ALA A 10 5.46 4.75 -9.55
CA ALA A 10 4.05 4.71 -9.97
C ALA A 10 3.07 5.10 -8.85
N SER A 11 3.50 5.06 -7.59
CA SER A 11 2.89 5.80 -6.46
C SER A 11 3.50 7.19 -6.33
N SER A 12 2.76 8.17 -5.77
CA SER A 12 3.28 9.54 -5.54
C SER A 12 4.25 9.62 -4.37
N ASP A 13 4.34 8.58 -3.58
CA ASP A 13 5.16 8.38 -2.39
C ASP A 13 6.21 7.28 -2.53
N GLY A 14 6.33 6.67 -3.69
CA GLY A 14 7.45 5.81 -4.02
C GLY A 14 8.65 6.62 -4.55
N GLN A 15 9.83 6.34 -4.02
CA GLN A 15 11.06 7.06 -4.35
C GLN A 15 11.77 6.49 -5.58
N HIS A 16 11.70 5.16 -5.78
CA HIS A 16 12.52 4.43 -6.74
C HIS A 16 11.71 3.90 -7.92
N SER A 17 12.32 3.86 -9.10
CA SER A 17 11.77 3.20 -10.28
C SER A 17 11.75 1.67 -10.11
N ALA A 18 10.97 0.99 -10.93
CA ALA A 18 10.93 -0.47 -10.97
C ALA A 18 12.34 -1.07 -11.14
N GLU A 19 13.14 -0.55 -12.07
CA GLU A 19 14.49 -1.04 -12.35
C GLU A 19 15.44 -0.84 -11.17
N GLU A 20 15.39 0.32 -10.49
CA GLU A 20 16.19 0.59 -9.28
C GLU A 20 15.84 -0.39 -8.16
N ILE A 21 14.56 -0.69 -7.96
CA ILE A 21 14.12 -1.67 -6.97
C ILE A 21 14.63 -3.08 -7.31
N PHE A 22 14.55 -3.50 -8.57
CA PHE A 22 15.11 -4.79 -8.98
C PHE A 22 16.62 -4.89 -8.77
N ARG A 23 17.38 -3.80 -9.00
CA ARG A 23 18.82 -3.76 -8.70
C ARG A 23 19.09 -3.95 -7.20
N MET A 24 18.37 -3.19 -6.34
CA MET A 24 18.47 -3.34 -4.89
C MET A 24 18.06 -4.75 -4.43
N ALA A 25 16.96 -5.29 -4.94
CA ALA A 25 16.47 -6.62 -4.62
C ALA A 25 17.49 -7.71 -4.98
N ARG A 26 18.18 -7.56 -6.11
CA ARG A 26 19.27 -8.48 -6.52
C ARG A 26 20.47 -8.40 -5.58
N GLU A 27 20.88 -7.21 -5.15
CA GLU A 27 21.97 -7.03 -4.18
C GLU A 27 21.62 -7.67 -2.82
N LEU A 28 20.36 -7.58 -2.41
CA LEU A 28 19.81 -8.17 -1.20
C LEU A 28 19.48 -9.67 -1.35
N LYS A 29 19.64 -10.24 -2.55
CA LYS A 29 19.34 -11.64 -2.89
C LYS A 29 17.88 -12.02 -2.60
N LEU A 30 16.95 -11.10 -2.88
CA LEU A 30 15.54 -11.40 -2.84
C LEU A 30 15.16 -12.35 -3.98
N GLU A 31 14.37 -13.37 -3.68
CA GLU A 31 13.93 -14.39 -4.63
C GLU A 31 12.63 -14.01 -5.32
N ALA A 32 11.78 -13.23 -4.62
CA ALA A 32 10.52 -12.73 -5.17
C ALA A 32 10.19 -11.34 -4.61
N ILE A 33 9.58 -10.49 -5.45
CA ILE A 33 9.09 -9.17 -5.08
C ILE A 33 7.70 -8.91 -5.70
N ALA A 34 6.94 -7.97 -5.10
CA ALA A 34 5.72 -7.44 -5.69
C ALA A 34 5.68 -5.91 -5.55
N PHE A 35 5.30 -5.22 -6.63
CA PHE A 35 4.98 -3.80 -6.55
C PHE A 35 3.51 -3.63 -6.19
N ALA A 36 3.27 -2.90 -5.12
CA ALA A 36 1.95 -2.66 -4.53
C ALA A 36 1.62 -1.16 -4.50
N ASP A 37 1.72 -0.50 -5.65
CA ASP A 37 1.50 0.93 -5.78
C ASP A 37 0.07 1.34 -5.41
N HIS A 38 -0.09 2.45 -4.69
CA HIS A 38 -1.38 2.95 -4.24
C HIS A 38 -2.31 3.29 -5.41
N ASN A 39 -3.43 2.55 -5.52
CA ASN A 39 -4.44 2.70 -6.57
C ASN A 39 -3.81 2.82 -7.98
N SER A 40 -2.74 2.06 -8.22
CA SER A 40 -1.99 2.10 -9.48
C SER A 40 -1.47 0.71 -9.86
N VAL A 41 -1.50 0.42 -11.15
CA VAL A 41 -0.86 -0.75 -11.75
C VAL A 41 0.23 -0.32 -12.74
N GLY A 42 0.67 0.94 -12.66
CA GLY A 42 1.57 1.55 -13.63
C GLY A 42 2.96 0.93 -13.71
N SER A 43 3.43 0.29 -12.64
CA SER A 43 4.73 -0.40 -12.58
C SER A 43 4.67 -1.89 -12.95
N VAL A 44 3.46 -2.47 -13.02
CA VAL A 44 3.31 -3.93 -13.13
C VAL A 44 3.83 -4.46 -14.47
N GLU A 45 3.52 -3.78 -15.57
CA GLU A 45 3.97 -4.20 -16.90
C GLU A 45 5.50 -4.16 -17.02
N GLU A 46 6.12 -3.11 -16.49
CA GLU A 46 7.57 -2.99 -16.45
C GLU A 46 8.19 -4.07 -15.55
N GLY A 47 7.64 -4.30 -14.37
CA GLY A 47 8.09 -5.34 -13.46
C GLY A 47 8.08 -6.73 -14.11
N LEU A 48 7.00 -7.08 -14.81
CA LEU A 48 6.89 -8.34 -15.56
C LEU A 48 7.93 -8.44 -16.67
N ARG A 49 8.21 -7.34 -17.36
CA ARG A 49 9.15 -7.30 -18.49
C ARG A 49 10.60 -7.49 -18.04
N ILE A 50 11.00 -6.82 -16.94
CA ILE A 50 12.42 -6.81 -16.52
C ILE A 50 12.78 -7.94 -15.54
N SER A 51 11.83 -8.51 -14.83
CA SER A 51 12.08 -9.56 -13.82
C SER A 51 12.97 -10.73 -14.31
N PRO A 52 12.82 -11.25 -15.56
CA PRO A 52 13.70 -12.32 -16.06
C PRO A 52 15.17 -11.93 -16.15
N GLU A 53 15.48 -10.65 -16.42
CA GLU A 53 16.86 -10.15 -16.54
C GLU A 53 17.58 -10.14 -15.17
N PHE A 54 16.82 -10.04 -14.10
CA PHE A 54 17.33 -10.03 -12.73
C PHE A 54 17.31 -11.42 -12.06
N GLY A 55 16.58 -12.39 -12.64
CA GLY A 55 16.38 -13.71 -12.05
C GLY A 55 15.56 -13.66 -10.75
N ILE A 56 14.73 -12.64 -10.58
CA ILE A 56 13.85 -12.44 -9.42
C ILE A 56 12.41 -12.63 -9.88
N GLU A 57 11.64 -13.43 -9.13
CA GLU A 57 10.22 -13.59 -9.43
C GLU A 57 9.47 -12.30 -9.13
N PHE A 58 8.64 -11.86 -10.09
CA PHE A 58 7.78 -10.71 -9.93
C PHE A 58 6.31 -11.13 -9.85
N ILE A 59 5.61 -10.66 -8.81
CA ILE A 59 4.20 -10.94 -8.59
C ILE A 59 3.41 -9.65 -8.86
N PRO A 60 2.50 -9.65 -9.87
CA PRO A 60 1.61 -8.53 -10.11
C PRO A 60 0.77 -8.22 -8.88
N CYS A 61 0.78 -6.98 -8.42
CA CYS A 61 0.01 -6.54 -7.26
C CYS A 61 -0.48 -5.10 -7.44
N ILE A 62 -1.45 -4.71 -6.64
CA ILE A 62 -1.93 -3.35 -6.43
C ILE A 62 -2.24 -3.18 -4.94
N GLU A 63 -2.01 -2.01 -4.38
CA GLU A 63 -2.55 -1.63 -3.07
C GLU A 63 -3.72 -0.68 -3.25
N ILE A 64 -4.91 -1.10 -2.79
CA ILE A 64 -6.15 -0.34 -2.90
C ILE A 64 -6.45 0.34 -1.57
N ASN A 65 -6.55 1.66 -1.57
CA ASN A 65 -7.02 2.43 -0.42
C ASN A 65 -8.52 2.21 -0.25
N THR A 66 -8.92 1.73 0.91
CA THR A 66 -10.31 1.31 1.20
C THR A 66 -10.77 1.82 2.56
N SER A 67 -12.09 1.76 2.82
CA SER A 67 -12.62 2.05 4.15
C SER A 67 -13.72 1.07 4.55
N TYR A 68 -13.81 0.78 5.85
CA TYR A 68 -14.86 -0.04 6.43
C TYR A 68 -15.19 0.40 7.86
N LYS A 69 -16.47 0.60 8.17
CA LYS A 69 -16.95 1.06 9.49
C LYS A 69 -16.18 2.26 10.05
N GLY A 70 -15.87 3.25 9.19
CA GLY A 70 -15.20 4.50 9.58
C GLY A 70 -13.70 4.41 9.76
N PHE A 71 -13.07 3.28 9.42
CA PHE A 71 -11.62 3.08 9.43
C PHE A 71 -11.09 2.87 8.02
N ASP A 72 -9.91 3.41 7.77
CA ASP A 72 -9.20 3.23 6.52
C ASP A 72 -8.37 1.95 6.57
N PHE A 73 -8.38 1.22 5.46
CA PHE A 73 -7.66 -0.03 5.29
C PHE A 73 -6.96 -0.02 3.94
N HIS A 74 -5.83 -0.70 3.87
CA HIS A 74 -5.16 -1.00 2.62
C HIS A 74 -5.36 -2.47 2.26
N LEU A 75 -5.74 -2.72 1.01
CA LEU A 75 -6.00 -4.06 0.50
C LEU A 75 -5.05 -4.36 -0.65
N LEU A 76 -4.20 -5.37 -0.48
CA LEU A 76 -3.34 -5.89 -1.53
C LEU A 76 -4.14 -6.83 -2.43
N GLY A 77 -4.03 -6.63 -3.73
CA GLY A 77 -4.57 -7.52 -4.74
C GLY A 77 -3.45 -8.21 -5.49
N TYR A 78 -3.08 -9.43 -5.07
CA TYR A 78 -2.04 -10.20 -5.75
C TYR A 78 -2.58 -10.94 -6.96
N PHE A 79 -1.75 -11.11 -8.00
CA PHE A 79 -2.07 -11.81 -9.24
C PHE A 79 -3.32 -11.30 -9.96
N ILE A 80 -3.62 -10.01 -9.82
CA ILE A 80 -4.72 -9.37 -10.55
C ILE A 80 -4.43 -9.35 -12.05
N ASP A 81 -5.49 -9.34 -12.85
CA ASP A 81 -5.38 -8.93 -14.24
C ASP A 81 -5.25 -7.42 -14.34
N HIS A 82 -4.00 -6.94 -14.37
CA HIS A 82 -3.67 -5.51 -14.43
C HIS A 82 -4.05 -4.84 -15.75
N ARG A 83 -4.43 -5.62 -16.78
CA ARG A 83 -4.89 -5.14 -18.09
C ARG A 83 -6.40 -5.13 -18.23
N ASP A 84 -7.15 -5.55 -17.20
CA ASP A 84 -8.60 -5.54 -17.22
C ASP A 84 -9.16 -4.14 -17.45
N GLY A 85 -10.02 -4.00 -18.46
CA GLY A 85 -10.58 -2.70 -18.85
C GLY A 85 -11.47 -2.07 -17.78
N GLY A 86 -12.14 -2.88 -16.95
CA GLY A 86 -12.95 -2.42 -15.82
C GLY A 86 -12.08 -1.84 -14.71
N LEU A 87 -10.97 -2.53 -14.37
CA LEU A 87 -9.98 -2.03 -13.41
C LEU A 87 -9.39 -0.70 -13.88
N LEU A 88 -8.90 -0.64 -15.13
CA LEU A 88 -8.28 0.57 -15.68
C LEU A 88 -9.28 1.73 -15.76
N GLY A 89 -10.53 1.46 -16.12
CA GLY A 89 -11.61 2.44 -16.13
C GLY A 89 -11.92 2.96 -14.72
N TRP A 90 -11.96 2.09 -13.72
CA TRP A 90 -12.15 2.47 -12.32
C TRP A 90 -11.00 3.33 -11.80
N LEU A 91 -9.76 2.93 -12.03
CA LEU A 91 -8.56 3.69 -11.62
C LEU A 91 -8.55 5.09 -12.24
N LYS A 92 -8.89 5.20 -13.54
CA LYS A 92 -9.02 6.49 -14.22
C LYS A 92 -10.12 7.37 -13.63
N GLY A 93 -11.23 6.77 -13.18
CA GLY A 93 -12.32 7.49 -12.51
C GLY A 93 -11.88 8.17 -11.21
N LEU A 94 -10.90 7.61 -10.50
CA LEU A 94 -10.36 8.18 -9.27
C LEU A 94 -9.60 9.51 -9.50
N GLU A 95 -9.10 9.79 -10.71
CA GLU A 95 -8.34 11.01 -10.99
C GLU A 95 -9.18 12.29 -10.78
N THR A 96 -10.47 12.26 -11.12
CA THR A 96 -11.38 13.41 -10.93
C THR A 96 -11.58 13.69 -9.45
N ASP A 97 -11.78 12.66 -8.65
CA ASP A 97 -11.96 12.80 -7.20
C ASP A 97 -10.67 13.29 -6.53
N LYS A 98 -9.51 12.84 -7.00
CA LYS A 98 -8.18 13.30 -6.52
C LYS A 98 -8.00 14.81 -6.72
N ARG A 99 -8.34 15.35 -7.89
CA ARG A 99 -8.24 16.80 -8.16
C ARG A 99 -9.16 17.62 -7.26
N ALA A 100 -10.40 17.15 -7.05
CA ALA A 100 -11.33 17.81 -6.14
C ALA A 100 -10.80 17.81 -4.69
N GLN A 101 -10.22 16.71 -4.25
CA GLN A 101 -9.60 16.53 -2.94
C GLN A 101 -8.40 17.47 -2.77
N ILE A 102 -7.50 17.55 -3.76
CA ILE A 102 -6.35 18.46 -3.74
C ILE A 102 -6.81 19.90 -3.51
N ARG A 103 -7.79 20.38 -4.28
CA ARG A 103 -8.31 21.75 -4.14
C ARG A 103 -8.89 22.02 -2.75
N GLN A 104 -9.62 21.09 -2.19
CA GLN A 104 -10.21 21.24 -0.86
C GLN A 104 -9.12 21.29 0.23
N ARG A 105 -8.13 20.40 0.19
CA ARG A 105 -7.01 20.41 1.15
C ARG A 105 -6.15 21.65 1.02
N VAL A 106 -5.83 22.08 -0.20
CA VAL A 106 -5.10 23.32 -0.47
C VAL A 106 -5.83 24.52 0.11
N ASN A 107 -7.15 24.62 -0.08
CA ASN A 107 -7.94 25.72 0.51
C ASN A 107 -7.84 25.72 2.04
N ARG A 108 -7.91 24.58 2.71
CA ARG A 108 -7.76 24.48 4.16
C ARG A 108 -6.33 24.83 4.63
N LEU A 109 -5.30 24.37 3.94
CA LEU A 109 -3.92 24.73 4.24
C LEU A 109 -3.67 26.24 4.07
N ARG A 110 -4.30 26.87 3.04
CA ARG A 110 -4.26 28.33 2.86
C ARG A 110 -4.97 29.07 3.98
N GLN A 111 -6.10 28.56 4.49
CA GLN A 111 -6.79 29.12 5.65
C GLN A 111 -5.91 29.08 6.91
N LEU A 112 -4.99 28.14 7.00
CA LEU A 112 -3.96 28.07 8.07
C LEU A 112 -2.80 29.03 7.84
N GLY A 113 -2.79 29.79 6.74
CA GLY A 113 -1.76 30.77 6.41
C GLY A 113 -0.61 30.24 5.55
N PHE A 114 -0.66 28.99 5.08
CA PHE A 114 0.36 28.47 4.19
C PHE A 114 0.17 28.95 2.74
N ALA A 115 1.24 29.30 2.07
CA ALA A 115 1.21 29.64 0.65
C ALA A 115 1.31 28.38 -0.19
N LEU A 116 0.24 28.06 -0.95
CA LEU A 116 0.16 26.84 -1.74
C LEU A 116 -0.90 26.97 -2.83
N THR A 117 -0.66 26.34 -3.99
CA THR A 117 -1.68 26.17 -5.04
C THR A 117 -1.95 24.70 -5.34
N ALA A 118 -3.12 24.42 -5.95
CA ALA A 118 -3.46 23.07 -6.35
C ALA A 118 -2.52 22.52 -7.42
N GLU A 119 -2.12 23.38 -8.36
CA GLU A 119 -1.19 23.05 -9.45
C GLU A 119 0.20 22.66 -8.94
N GLU A 120 0.65 23.24 -7.81
CA GLU A 120 1.91 22.87 -7.18
C GLU A 120 1.84 21.47 -6.59
N VAL A 121 0.74 21.12 -5.93
CA VAL A 121 0.52 19.75 -5.42
C VAL A 121 0.38 18.77 -6.58
N GLU A 122 -0.41 19.10 -7.61
CA GLU A 122 -0.62 18.25 -8.79
C GLU A 122 0.70 17.92 -9.51
N ARG A 123 1.67 18.85 -9.57
CA ARG A 123 3.01 18.58 -10.13
C ARG A 123 3.74 17.46 -9.38
N TYR A 124 3.65 17.40 -8.05
CA TYR A 124 4.26 16.34 -7.27
C TYR A 124 3.48 15.03 -7.32
N CYS A 125 2.16 15.08 -7.52
CA CYS A 125 1.37 13.87 -7.71
C CYS A 125 1.59 13.26 -9.10
N ALA A 126 1.77 14.08 -10.14
CA ALA A 126 1.87 13.65 -11.54
C ALA A 126 0.73 12.67 -11.96
N GLY A 127 -0.51 12.98 -11.59
CA GLY A 127 -1.70 12.15 -11.84
C GLY A 127 -1.91 10.99 -10.87
N ARG A 128 -0.97 10.75 -9.95
CA ARG A 128 -1.04 9.68 -8.94
C ARG A 128 -1.82 10.13 -7.70
N GLU A 129 -1.98 9.22 -6.72
CA GLU A 129 -2.64 9.50 -5.44
C GLU A 129 -1.94 10.66 -4.68
N PRO A 130 -2.66 11.70 -4.21
CA PRO A 130 -2.07 12.78 -3.42
C PRO A 130 -1.82 12.33 -1.98
N THR A 131 -0.56 12.16 -1.62
CA THR A 131 -0.12 11.75 -0.28
C THR A 131 0.49 12.91 0.50
N GLY A 132 0.86 12.69 1.77
CA GLY A 132 1.60 13.67 2.58
C GLY A 132 2.86 14.19 1.90
N VAL A 133 3.52 13.33 1.09
CA VAL A 133 4.68 13.68 0.28
C VAL A 133 4.39 14.82 -0.67
N SER A 134 3.31 14.72 -1.44
CA SER A 134 2.94 15.71 -2.46
C SER A 134 2.66 17.08 -1.84
N TYR A 135 1.93 17.11 -0.73
CA TYR A 135 1.61 18.36 -0.05
C TYR A 135 2.81 19.00 0.61
N LEU A 136 3.60 18.23 1.37
CA LEU A 136 4.76 18.79 2.08
C LEU A 136 5.85 19.25 1.09
N LYS A 137 6.14 18.47 0.03
CA LYS A 137 7.09 18.90 -1.01
C LYS A 137 6.63 20.19 -1.70
N ALA A 138 5.33 20.32 -2.01
CA ALA A 138 4.78 21.54 -2.60
C ALA A 138 4.90 22.75 -1.65
N LEU A 139 4.60 22.56 -0.36
CA LEU A 139 4.77 23.60 0.66
C LEU A 139 6.22 24.05 0.79
N LEU A 140 7.15 23.10 0.91
CA LEU A 140 8.59 23.36 1.05
C LEU A 140 9.23 23.87 -0.25
N GLY A 141 8.57 23.77 -1.38
CA GLY A 141 8.97 24.39 -2.64
C GLY A 141 8.97 25.92 -2.60
N ARG A 142 8.22 26.51 -1.65
CA ARG A 142 8.12 27.98 -1.49
C ARG A 142 9.02 28.46 -0.36
N GLU A 143 9.81 29.51 -0.65
CA GLU A 143 10.75 30.10 0.32
C GLU A 143 10.02 30.66 1.56
N GLU A 144 8.87 31.30 1.36
CA GLU A 144 8.05 31.86 2.43
C GLU A 144 7.59 30.79 3.43
N ASN A 145 7.19 29.62 2.94
CA ASN A 145 6.79 28.50 3.77
C ASN A 145 7.98 27.89 4.54
N ARG A 146 9.15 27.79 3.91
CA ARG A 146 10.36 27.27 4.57
C ARG A 146 10.79 28.08 5.79
N LYS A 147 10.39 29.33 5.87
CA LYS A 147 10.63 30.23 7.01
C LYS A 147 9.59 30.06 8.12
N ASP A 148 8.46 29.40 7.85
CA ASP A 148 7.41 29.15 8.85
C ASP A 148 7.90 28.14 9.91
N PRO A 149 7.88 28.52 11.21
CA PRO A 149 8.35 27.62 12.28
C PRO A 149 7.63 26.26 12.31
N ARG A 150 6.35 26.22 11.93
CA ARG A 150 5.55 25.00 11.88
C ARG A 150 6.07 24.01 10.82
N LEU A 151 6.59 24.51 9.69
CA LEU A 151 7.13 23.67 8.62
C LEU A 151 8.62 23.36 8.84
N LYS A 152 9.36 24.19 9.57
CA LYS A 152 10.72 23.87 10.00
C LYS A 152 10.78 22.59 10.84
N ALA A 153 9.75 22.30 11.62
CA ALA A 153 9.68 21.06 12.40
C ALA A 153 9.86 19.80 11.54
N TYR A 154 9.44 19.83 10.26
CA TYR A 154 9.57 18.72 9.30
C TYR A 154 10.89 18.73 8.51
N ILE A 155 11.70 19.79 8.59
CA ILE A 155 12.98 19.89 7.87
C ILE A 155 14.13 19.45 8.78
N ASP A 156 14.25 20.06 9.94
CA ASP A 156 15.36 19.92 10.88
C ASP A 156 14.92 19.89 12.36
N GLY A 157 13.60 19.80 12.61
CA GLY A 157 13.01 19.76 13.94
C GLY A 157 12.55 18.37 14.37
N GLU A 158 11.71 18.34 15.41
CA GLU A 158 11.20 17.12 16.09
C GLU A 158 10.34 16.19 15.20
N ARG A 159 9.92 16.66 14.02
CA ARG A 159 9.11 15.92 13.05
C ARG A 159 9.92 15.48 11.82
N SER A 160 11.24 15.71 11.81
CA SER A 160 12.10 15.48 10.64
C SER A 160 12.49 14.00 10.43
N GLU A 161 12.31 13.13 11.41
CA GLU A 161 12.62 11.69 11.27
C GLU A 161 11.73 10.99 10.21
N SER A 162 10.45 11.34 10.16
CA SER A 162 9.50 10.85 9.15
C SER A 162 8.61 12.00 8.67
N PRO A 163 9.16 12.99 7.95
CA PRO A 163 8.51 14.28 7.76
C PRO A 163 7.18 14.18 7.02
N TYR A 164 7.09 13.32 6.03
CA TYR A 164 5.89 13.18 5.21
C TYR A 164 4.75 12.48 5.95
N LEU A 165 5.06 11.42 6.69
CA LEU A 165 4.10 10.74 7.56
C LEU A 165 3.64 11.66 8.67
N ASN A 166 4.57 12.33 9.34
CA ASN A 166 4.25 13.26 10.42
C ASN A 166 3.36 14.40 9.92
N PHE A 167 3.66 14.97 8.74
CA PHE A 167 2.83 16.00 8.14
C PHE A 167 1.40 15.48 7.83
N TYR A 168 1.29 14.27 7.29
CA TYR A 168 0.00 13.65 7.06
C TYR A 168 -0.80 13.52 8.36
N LEU A 169 -0.19 12.98 9.41
CA LEU A 169 -0.82 12.77 10.71
C LEU A 169 -1.23 14.09 11.40
N ASP A 170 -0.46 15.16 11.22
CA ASP A 170 -0.69 16.45 11.87
C ASP A 170 -1.72 17.31 11.14
N TYR A 171 -1.78 17.25 9.80
CA TYR A 171 -2.61 18.14 9.00
C TYR A 171 -3.68 17.45 8.16
N LEU A 172 -3.43 16.26 7.59
CA LEU A 172 -4.26 15.69 6.52
C LEU A 172 -5.14 14.52 6.97
N ALA A 173 -4.76 13.82 8.03
CA ALA A 173 -5.51 12.68 8.56
C ALA A 173 -6.90 13.07 9.05
N GLY A 174 -7.78 12.10 9.25
CA GLY A 174 -9.15 12.34 9.72
C GLY A 174 -9.22 13.19 10.98
N GLY A 175 -10.05 14.23 10.97
CA GLY A 175 -10.19 15.16 12.10
C GLY A 175 -9.10 16.22 12.23
N LYS A 176 -8.10 16.25 11.35
CA LYS A 176 -7.00 17.22 11.36
C LYS A 176 -7.35 18.50 10.58
N PRO A 177 -6.59 19.61 10.76
CA PRO A 177 -6.97 20.93 10.22
C PRO A 177 -7.21 20.99 8.71
N ALA A 178 -6.44 20.23 7.92
CA ALA A 178 -6.62 20.17 6.47
C ALA A 178 -7.23 18.84 5.99
N SER A 179 -7.81 18.08 6.90
CA SER A 179 -8.56 16.86 6.60
C SER A 179 -9.75 17.17 5.68
N VAL A 180 -9.97 16.36 4.67
CA VAL A 180 -11.16 16.42 3.81
C VAL A 180 -11.78 15.04 3.73
N PRO A 181 -13.11 14.93 3.56
CA PRO A 181 -13.76 13.66 3.35
C PRO A 181 -13.24 13.00 2.07
N ILE A 182 -12.61 11.84 2.21
CA ILE A 182 -12.19 11.00 1.09
C ILE A 182 -13.19 9.86 1.00
N ARG A 183 -13.73 9.64 -0.19
CA ARG A 183 -14.60 8.50 -0.45
C ARG A 183 -13.77 7.36 -1.01
N PHE A 184 -13.19 6.59 -0.12
CA PHE A 184 -12.57 5.32 -0.53
C PHE A 184 -13.64 4.30 -0.94
N ILE A 185 -13.28 3.40 -1.82
CA ILE A 185 -14.08 2.20 -2.06
C ILE A 185 -14.24 1.44 -0.74
N SER A 186 -15.45 0.91 -0.48
CA SER A 186 -15.62 0.03 0.70
C SER A 186 -14.71 -1.19 0.59
N THR A 187 -14.02 -1.56 1.68
CA THR A 187 -13.15 -2.74 1.72
C THR A 187 -13.85 -4.00 1.24
N LEU A 188 -15.15 -4.16 1.58
CA LEU A 188 -15.95 -5.28 1.08
C LEU A 188 -16.13 -5.28 -0.45
N LYS A 189 -16.24 -4.10 -1.07
CA LYS A 189 -16.29 -3.97 -2.53
C LYS A 189 -14.93 -4.22 -3.16
N ALA A 190 -13.86 -3.74 -2.55
CA ALA A 190 -12.50 -3.97 -3.01
C ALA A 190 -12.11 -5.45 -2.97
N ILE A 191 -12.48 -6.20 -1.91
CA ILE A 191 -12.31 -7.65 -1.85
C ILE A 191 -12.99 -8.33 -3.05
N ARG A 192 -14.24 -7.96 -3.36
CA ARG A 192 -14.95 -8.50 -4.52
C ARG A 192 -14.32 -8.11 -5.84
N LEU A 193 -13.84 -6.87 -5.96
CA LEU A 193 -13.14 -6.39 -7.16
C LEU A 193 -11.88 -7.21 -7.40
N VAL A 194 -10.99 -7.35 -6.41
CA VAL A 194 -9.76 -8.14 -6.54
C VAL A 194 -10.07 -9.57 -6.96
N ARG A 195 -11.08 -10.20 -6.35
CA ARG A 195 -11.52 -11.57 -6.73
C ARG A 195 -12.07 -11.65 -8.15
N SER A 196 -12.84 -10.66 -8.60
CA SER A 196 -13.37 -10.62 -9.98
C SER A 196 -12.27 -10.47 -11.03
N LEU A 197 -11.14 -9.86 -10.65
CA LEU A 197 -9.91 -9.77 -11.46
C LEU A 197 -9.06 -11.06 -11.40
N GLY A 198 -9.59 -12.13 -10.79
CA GLY A 198 -8.86 -13.38 -10.57
C GLY A 198 -7.73 -13.25 -9.55
N GLY A 199 -7.65 -12.15 -8.82
CA GLY A 199 -6.63 -11.88 -7.81
C GLY A 199 -6.97 -12.45 -6.43
N ILE A 200 -6.01 -12.35 -5.52
CA ILE A 200 -6.10 -12.79 -4.13
C ILE A 200 -6.09 -11.56 -3.23
N PRO A 201 -7.19 -11.24 -2.51
CA PRO A 201 -7.27 -10.10 -1.61
C PRO A 201 -6.60 -10.40 -0.27
N ILE A 202 -5.60 -9.62 0.08
CA ILE A 202 -4.84 -9.70 1.34
C ILE A 202 -4.94 -8.36 2.07
N LEU A 203 -5.22 -8.36 3.36
CA LEU A 203 -5.21 -7.13 4.16
C LEU A 203 -3.77 -6.74 4.48
N ALA A 204 -3.38 -5.53 4.07
CA ALA A 204 -2.05 -4.98 4.32
C ALA A 204 -1.88 -4.56 5.79
N HIS A 205 -0.71 -4.78 6.36
CA HIS A 205 -0.24 -4.29 7.68
C HIS A 205 -1.36 -4.04 8.73
N PRO A 206 -2.14 -5.05 9.13
CA PRO A 206 -3.35 -4.89 9.94
C PRO A 206 -3.12 -4.59 11.43
N SER A 207 -2.00 -3.98 11.83
CA SER A 207 -1.58 -3.79 13.23
C SER A 207 -2.66 -3.23 14.17
N GLN A 208 -3.53 -2.36 13.67
CA GLN A 208 -4.60 -1.71 14.44
C GLN A 208 -5.95 -2.43 14.39
N VAL A 209 -6.03 -3.62 13.76
CA VAL A 209 -7.29 -4.29 13.46
C VAL A 209 -7.32 -5.67 14.10
N LYS A 210 -7.54 -5.69 15.41
CA LYS A 210 -7.64 -6.93 16.20
C LYS A 210 -9.07 -7.17 16.75
N ASP A 211 -10.08 -6.70 16.03
CA ASP A 211 -11.47 -6.73 16.47
C ASP A 211 -12.42 -7.37 15.45
N GLU A 212 -13.72 -7.22 15.66
CA GLU A 212 -14.78 -7.79 14.82
C GLU A 212 -14.67 -7.40 13.33
N ARG A 213 -14.08 -6.23 13.02
CA ARG A 213 -13.90 -5.76 11.65
C ARG A 213 -13.06 -6.72 10.83
N LEU A 214 -11.98 -7.25 11.41
CA LEU A 214 -11.14 -8.25 10.76
C LEU A 214 -11.93 -9.51 10.39
N PHE A 215 -12.75 -10.00 11.32
CA PHE A 215 -13.57 -11.18 11.09
C PHE A 215 -14.69 -10.95 10.06
N ASP A 216 -15.24 -9.74 10.00
CA ASP A 216 -16.19 -9.36 8.96
C ASP A 216 -15.54 -9.38 7.57
N LEU A 217 -14.31 -8.89 7.43
CA LEU A 217 -13.56 -8.93 6.17
C LEU A 217 -13.24 -10.37 5.75
N ILE A 218 -12.83 -11.23 6.69
CA ILE A 218 -12.59 -12.65 6.43
C ILE A 218 -13.88 -13.33 5.93
N LYS A 219 -15.02 -13.09 6.59
CA LYS A 219 -16.34 -13.62 6.15
C LYS A 219 -16.74 -13.09 4.77
N ALA A 220 -16.30 -11.88 4.42
CA ALA A 220 -16.57 -11.27 3.11
C ALA A 220 -15.68 -11.83 1.98
N GLY A 221 -14.74 -12.70 2.30
CA GLY A 221 -13.88 -13.37 1.33
C GLY A 221 -12.46 -12.79 1.25
N LEU A 222 -11.98 -12.11 2.29
CA LEU A 222 -10.55 -11.83 2.47
C LEU A 222 -9.79 -13.15 2.55
N GLU A 223 -8.74 -13.29 1.77
CA GLU A 223 -8.03 -14.56 1.60
C GLU A 223 -6.70 -14.64 2.36
N GLY A 224 -6.28 -13.56 3.03
CA GLY A 224 -5.09 -13.57 3.88
C GLY A 224 -4.80 -12.24 4.54
N LEU A 225 -3.70 -12.26 5.32
CA LEU A 225 -3.16 -11.11 6.05
C LEU A 225 -1.67 -10.96 5.74
N GLU A 226 -1.21 -9.71 5.64
CA GLU A 226 0.20 -9.40 5.68
C GLU A 226 0.65 -9.49 7.15
N VAL A 227 1.23 -10.62 7.51
CA VAL A 227 1.61 -10.92 8.89
C VAL A 227 2.99 -10.38 9.21
N TYR A 228 3.93 -10.57 8.29
CA TYR A 228 5.28 -10.04 8.43
C TYR A 228 5.36 -8.69 7.73
N SER A 229 5.40 -7.64 8.52
CA SER A 229 5.43 -6.25 8.05
C SER A 229 6.39 -5.42 8.92
N SER A 230 6.94 -4.35 8.36
CA SER A 230 7.78 -3.41 9.11
C SER A 230 7.04 -2.74 10.29
N TYR A 231 5.71 -2.84 10.32
CA TYR A 231 4.86 -2.27 11.39
C TYR A 231 4.53 -3.24 12.51
N HIS A 232 4.90 -4.51 12.37
CA HIS A 232 4.52 -5.56 13.31
C HIS A 232 5.69 -5.96 14.20
N GLY A 233 5.44 -6.02 15.51
CA GLY A 233 6.30 -6.71 16.44
C GLY A 233 5.91 -8.18 16.58
N GLU A 234 6.68 -8.94 17.36
CA GLU A 234 6.47 -10.38 17.58
C GLU A 234 5.06 -10.73 18.08
N GLU A 235 4.45 -9.84 18.88
CA GLU A 235 3.09 -10.05 19.38
C GLU A 235 2.04 -9.96 18.27
N ASP A 236 2.18 -8.98 17.37
CA ASP A 236 1.30 -8.81 16.22
C ASP A 236 1.43 -9.99 15.27
N GLU A 237 2.67 -10.36 14.94
CA GLU A 237 2.94 -11.50 14.08
C GLU A 237 2.33 -12.79 14.64
N ARG A 238 2.51 -13.07 15.94
CA ARG A 238 1.92 -14.24 16.59
C ARG A 238 0.41 -14.22 16.50
N TYR A 239 -0.23 -13.09 16.84
CA TYR A 239 -1.67 -12.93 16.78
C TYR A 239 -2.22 -13.17 15.37
N PHE A 240 -1.65 -12.51 14.36
CA PHE A 240 -2.14 -12.64 12.98
C PHE A 240 -1.85 -14.02 12.39
N LYS A 241 -0.76 -14.67 12.75
CA LYS A 241 -0.50 -16.07 12.38
C LYS A 241 -1.54 -17.02 12.96
N GLU A 242 -1.92 -16.84 14.21
CA GLU A 242 -2.99 -17.63 14.83
C GLU A 242 -4.34 -17.40 14.14
N VAL A 243 -4.67 -16.14 13.82
CA VAL A 243 -5.89 -15.80 13.04
C VAL A 243 -5.86 -16.51 11.69
N CYS A 244 -4.76 -16.40 10.95
CA CYS A 244 -4.61 -17.07 9.65
C CYS A 244 -4.78 -18.59 9.75
N GLY A 245 -4.12 -19.22 10.73
CA GLY A 245 -4.23 -20.66 10.96
C GLY A 245 -5.63 -21.11 11.35
N ARG A 246 -6.32 -20.35 12.21
CA ARG A 246 -7.68 -20.65 12.66
C ARG A 246 -8.72 -20.54 11.54
N HIS A 247 -8.54 -19.57 10.64
CA HIS A 247 -9.49 -19.33 9.54
C HIS A 247 -9.07 -19.96 8.21
N GLY A 248 -7.91 -20.60 8.16
CA GLY A 248 -7.40 -21.24 6.94
C GLY A 248 -7.10 -20.26 5.81
N ILE A 249 -6.67 -19.04 6.16
CA ILE A 249 -6.32 -17.98 5.21
C ILE A 249 -4.79 -17.82 5.11
N LEU A 250 -4.34 -17.11 4.08
CA LEU A 250 -2.93 -16.97 3.72
C LEU A 250 -2.17 -16.02 4.66
N VAL A 251 -0.87 -16.24 4.76
CA VAL A 251 0.12 -15.34 5.35
C VAL A 251 0.95 -14.74 4.24
N THR A 252 1.18 -13.44 4.25
CA THR A 252 2.15 -12.77 3.36
C THR A 252 3.16 -11.96 4.16
N ALA A 253 4.18 -11.47 3.45
CA ALA A 253 5.25 -10.65 3.99
C ALA A 253 5.55 -9.50 3.05
N GLY A 254 5.61 -8.27 3.57
CA GLY A 254 5.93 -7.08 2.81
C GLY A 254 6.42 -5.95 3.70
N SER A 255 7.50 -5.28 3.26
CA SER A 255 8.11 -4.21 4.05
C SER A 255 7.31 -2.90 4.00
N ASP A 256 6.51 -2.71 2.97
CA ASP A 256 5.89 -1.42 2.65
C ASP A 256 6.96 -0.34 2.37
N PHE A 257 8.01 -0.76 1.65
CA PHE A 257 9.15 0.09 1.30
C PHE A 257 8.75 1.18 0.31
N HIS A 258 9.08 2.44 0.65
CA HIS A 258 8.82 3.61 -0.18
C HIS A 258 10.11 4.37 -0.57
N GLY A 259 11.27 3.93 -0.04
CA GLY A 259 12.54 4.65 -0.11
C GLY A 259 12.82 5.46 1.15
N ARG A 260 14.10 5.69 1.42
CA ARG A 260 14.57 6.31 2.66
C ARG A 260 14.13 7.76 2.89
N GLU A 261 13.90 8.52 1.81
CA GLU A 261 13.38 9.88 1.94
C GLU A 261 11.93 9.91 2.43
N ILE A 262 11.17 8.86 2.17
CA ILE A 262 9.74 8.78 2.47
C ILE A 262 9.50 8.07 3.79
N LYS A 263 10.10 6.87 3.95
CA LYS A 263 10.03 6.04 5.17
C LYS A 263 11.46 5.65 5.58
N PRO A 264 12.15 6.49 6.36
CA PRO A 264 13.57 6.29 6.70
C PRO A 264 13.87 4.98 7.43
N ASP A 265 12.91 4.50 8.24
CA ASP A 265 13.04 3.33 9.09
C ASP A 265 12.63 2.02 8.39
N VAL A 266 12.07 2.10 7.17
CA VAL A 266 11.65 0.93 6.40
C VAL A 266 12.71 0.59 5.37
N ARG A 267 13.18 -0.64 5.37
CA ARG A 267 14.19 -1.14 4.44
C ARG A 267 13.64 -2.27 3.59
N LEU A 268 14.02 -2.24 2.32
CA LEU A 268 13.66 -3.28 1.37
C LEU A 268 14.14 -4.65 1.85
N GLY A 269 13.23 -5.63 1.92
CA GLY A 269 13.54 -7.02 2.26
C GLY A 269 13.93 -7.28 3.71
N GLU A 270 13.96 -6.26 4.58
CA GLU A 270 14.29 -6.44 6.01
C GLU A 270 13.04 -6.85 6.79
N LEU A 271 12.69 -8.13 6.66
CA LEU A 271 11.51 -8.74 7.27
C LEU A 271 11.84 -10.05 7.94
N HIS A 272 11.39 -10.22 9.19
CA HIS A 272 11.44 -11.52 9.85
C HIS A 272 10.43 -12.47 9.21
N GLY A 273 10.78 -13.75 9.08
CA GLY A 273 9.85 -14.78 8.59
C GLY A 273 9.44 -14.70 7.12
N ALA A 274 10.01 -13.78 6.34
CA ALA A 274 9.72 -13.61 4.91
C ALA A 274 10.45 -14.68 4.07
N SER A 275 9.94 -15.90 4.06
CA SER A 275 10.49 -17.03 3.32
C SER A 275 9.71 -17.28 2.00
N TYR A 276 10.37 -17.94 1.05
CA TYR A 276 9.81 -18.18 -0.28
C TYR A 276 8.59 -19.15 -0.28
N ASP A 277 8.41 -19.96 0.74
CA ASP A 277 7.24 -20.82 0.89
C ASP A 277 5.92 -20.02 0.95
N LEU A 278 5.95 -18.77 1.38
CA LEU A 278 4.78 -17.88 1.32
C LEU A 278 4.35 -17.59 -0.12
N VAL A 279 5.31 -17.44 -1.03
CA VAL A 279 5.04 -17.28 -2.47
C VAL A 279 4.44 -18.56 -3.06
N GLU A 280 4.97 -19.71 -2.69
CA GLU A 280 4.44 -21.00 -3.15
C GLU A 280 2.99 -21.20 -2.72
N ARG A 281 2.65 -20.85 -1.47
CA ARG A 281 1.28 -20.90 -0.94
C ARG A 281 0.36 -19.91 -1.69
N LEU A 282 0.85 -18.72 -1.95
CA LEU A 282 0.10 -17.70 -2.69
C LEU A 282 -0.17 -18.15 -4.14
N ARG A 283 0.82 -18.75 -4.82
CA ARG A 283 0.66 -19.37 -6.15
C ARG A 283 -0.33 -20.53 -6.13
N TRP A 284 -0.25 -21.38 -5.10
CA TRP A 284 -1.18 -22.48 -4.97
C TRP A 284 -2.61 -21.99 -4.85
N ALA A 285 -2.86 -20.95 -4.02
CA ALA A 285 -4.16 -20.32 -3.90
C ALA A 285 -4.65 -19.74 -5.24
N LYS A 286 -3.76 -19.09 -6.00
CA LYS A 286 -4.06 -18.58 -7.35
C LYS A 286 -4.53 -19.69 -8.29
N LYS A 287 -3.86 -20.85 -8.30
CA LYS A 287 -4.27 -22.01 -9.11
C LYS A 287 -5.64 -22.54 -8.71
N ALA A 288 -5.96 -22.54 -7.41
CA ALA A 288 -7.26 -22.95 -6.91
C ALA A 288 -8.39 -22.00 -7.35
N VAL A 289 -8.15 -20.69 -7.37
CA VAL A 289 -9.09 -19.68 -7.91
C VAL A 289 -9.31 -19.86 -9.41
N SER A 290 -8.25 -20.20 -10.16
CA SER A 290 -8.32 -20.42 -11.62
C SER A 290 -8.91 -21.78 -12.04
N GLY A 291 -9.35 -22.60 -11.09
CA GLY A 291 -9.90 -23.94 -11.37
C GLY A 291 -8.86 -24.99 -11.77
N SER A 292 -7.57 -24.67 -11.67
CA SER A 292 -6.44 -25.52 -12.12
C SER A 292 -5.85 -26.39 -10.99
N ALA A 293 -6.31 -26.23 -9.74
CA ALA A 293 -5.86 -27.03 -8.59
C ALA A 293 -7.05 -27.59 -7.80
N PRO A 294 -6.93 -28.81 -7.21
CA PRO A 294 -7.95 -29.31 -6.33
C PRO A 294 -8.03 -28.43 -5.07
N ARG A 295 -9.25 -28.05 -4.68
CA ARG A 295 -9.48 -27.38 -3.39
C ARG A 295 -8.95 -28.30 -2.28
N LEU A 296 -8.05 -27.81 -1.44
CA LEU A 296 -7.72 -28.47 -0.18
C LEU A 296 -9.01 -28.58 0.63
N LEU A 297 -9.55 -29.79 0.73
CA LEU A 297 -10.59 -30.09 1.68
C LEU A 297 -10.04 -29.76 3.06
N SER A 298 -10.67 -28.79 3.74
CA SER A 298 -10.43 -28.53 5.14
C SER A 298 -10.50 -29.88 5.87
N THR A 299 -9.42 -30.35 6.45
CA THR A 299 -9.43 -31.45 7.41
C THR A 299 -10.22 -30.97 8.62
N ARG A 300 -11.55 -31.07 8.54
CA ARG A 300 -12.39 -31.11 9.73
C ARG A 300 -11.97 -32.36 10.50
N ARG A 301 -11.10 -32.21 11.47
CA ARG A 301 -11.09 -33.13 12.59
C ARG A 301 -12.41 -32.86 13.35
N GLN A 302 -13.38 -33.75 13.20
CA GLN A 302 -14.48 -33.85 14.14
C GLN A 302 -13.98 -34.46 15.45
N PRO A 303 -14.74 -34.32 16.53
CA PRO A 303 -14.34 -34.08 17.92
C PRO A 303 -13.61 -35.23 18.58
#